data_71fa327cff06f3f4c269f216d4b659a2
#
_entry.id   71fa327cff06f3f4c269f216d4b659a2
#
_cell.length_a   1.000
_cell.length_b   1.000
_cell.length_c   1.000
_cell.angle_alpha   90.00
_cell.angle_beta   90.00
_cell.angle_gamma   90.00
#
_symmetry.space_group_name_H-M   'P 1'
#
loop_
_entity.id
_entity.type
_entity.pdbx_description
1 polymer ?
#
loop_
_entity_poly.entity_id
_entity_poly.type
_entity_poly.pdbx_seq_one_letter_code
_entity_poly.pdbx_strand_id
1 'polypeptide(L)'
;MSPQIQGPGTIVTWEISTALPSGLFFNVNTGEISGIATELWPTTNYTVWANNSGGAIAIEFNITVVDQVPTDITYSPSDLQLVNNTVSSDLPLLPQLNGPGEITSWEINVSLPSGLNFGSNNGTIWGTPTELWPTTAYQIWANNSGGSVAGYLNITVVDQIPVLSYSPDVLELTNNTASLDLPLIPQLTGPGEITSWEINAILPNGILFGGNNGTIWGTPTELWPATSYTIWANNTGGSSLSLIHI
;
A
#
# COMPACT_ATOMS: atom_id res chain seq x y z
N MET A 1 -29.51 31.79 -5.14
CA MET A 1 -30.67 31.36 -4.35
C MET A 1 -31.63 32.55 -4.28
N SER A 2 -32.85 32.42 -4.75
CA SER A 2 -33.83 33.53 -4.75
C SER A 2 -35.03 33.14 -3.90
N PRO A 3 -35.54 34.04 -3.04
CA PRO A 3 -36.67 33.75 -2.18
C PRO A 3 -37.94 33.60 -3.02
N GLN A 4 -38.85 32.72 -2.53
CA GLN A 4 -40.19 32.57 -3.08
C GLN A 4 -41.19 33.16 -2.08
N ILE A 5 -41.95 34.15 -2.50
CA ILE A 5 -42.94 34.83 -1.66
C ILE A 5 -44.33 34.43 -2.09
N GLN A 6 -45.17 34.09 -1.12
CA GLN A 6 -46.60 33.85 -1.32
C GLN A 6 -47.39 34.85 -0.51
N GLY A 7 -48.38 35.52 -1.15
CA GLY A 7 -49.25 36.50 -0.51
C GLY A 7 -49.35 37.81 -1.26
N PRO A 8 -50.30 38.67 -0.90
CA PRO A 8 -50.65 39.88 -1.66
C PRO A 8 -49.80 41.13 -1.36
N GLY A 9 -48.80 41.02 -0.45
CA GLY A 9 -48.01 42.18 -0.03
C GLY A 9 -46.78 42.43 -0.90
N THR A 10 -46.51 43.71 -1.23
CA THR A 10 -45.23 44.09 -1.89
C THR A 10 -44.14 44.25 -0.85
N ILE A 11 -43.02 43.54 -1.03
CA ILE A 11 -41.83 43.64 -0.15
C ILE A 11 -41.09 44.92 -0.49
N VAL A 12 -40.71 45.65 0.57
CA VAL A 12 -39.99 46.94 0.45
C VAL A 12 -38.49 46.76 0.70
N THR A 13 -38.12 45.92 1.69
CA THR A 13 -36.70 45.67 2.02
C THR A 13 -36.50 44.23 2.47
N TRP A 14 -35.26 43.76 2.31
CA TRP A 14 -34.80 42.46 2.78
C TRP A 14 -33.64 42.65 3.75
N GLU A 15 -33.57 41.80 4.78
CA GLU A 15 -32.53 41.82 5.78
C GLU A 15 -32.03 40.38 6.02
N ILE A 16 -30.78 40.24 6.42
CA ILE A 16 -30.19 38.98 6.80
C ILE A 16 -29.53 39.10 8.16
N SER A 17 -29.62 38.04 8.99
CA SER A 17 -29.21 38.02 10.39
C SER A 17 -27.72 38.29 10.64
N THR A 18 -26.86 37.83 9.76
CA THR A 18 -25.40 37.94 9.90
C THR A 18 -24.69 37.94 8.54
N ALA A 19 -23.40 38.28 8.53
CA ALA A 19 -22.58 38.31 7.32
C ALA A 19 -22.50 36.90 6.70
N LEU A 20 -22.54 36.87 5.37
CA LEU A 20 -22.32 35.65 4.59
C LEU A 20 -20.83 35.32 4.49
N PRO A 21 -20.47 34.05 4.20
CA PRO A 21 -19.12 33.67 3.82
C PRO A 21 -18.55 34.54 2.72
N SER A 22 -17.25 34.80 2.73
CA SER A 22 -16.56 35.56 1.68
C SER A 22 -16.89 35.02 0.29
N GLY A 23 -17.15 35.90 -0.66
CA GLY A 23 -17.53 35.54 -2.03
C GLY A 23 -19.03 35.33 -2.25
N LEU A 24 -19.85 35.30 -1.18
CA LEU A 24 -21.31 35.35 -1.26
C LEU A 24 -21.85 36.76 -0.96
N PHE A 25 -22.88 37.12 -1.65
CA PHE A 25 -23.50 38.46 -1.57
C PHE A 25 -25.01 38.36 -1.33
N PHE A 26 -25.53 39.21 -0.45
CA PHE A 26 -26.96 39.37 -0.21
C PHE A 26 -27.48 40.67 -0.86
N ASN A 27 -28.52 40.53 -1.67
CA ASN A 27 -29.14 41.67 -2.30
C ASN A 27 -30.33 42.16 -1.44
N VAL A 28 -30.19 43.32 -0.81
CA VAL A 28 -31.19 43.91 0.08
C VAL A 28 -32.48 44.33 -0.62
N ASN A 29 -32.51 44.44 -1.97
CA ASN A 29 -33.69 44.78 -2.73
C ASN A 29 -34.50 43.57 -3.20
N THR A 30 -33.82 42.41 -3.39
CA THR A 30 -34.44 41.19 -3.95
C THR A 30 -34.45 40.02 -2.99
N GLY A 31 -33.70 40.09 -1.88
CA GLY A 31 -33.49 38.97 -0.96
C GLY A 31 -32.61 37.83 -1.55
N GLU A 32 -32.02 38.03 -2.71
CA GLU A 32 -31.22 37.04 -3.40
C GLU A 32 -29.84 36.90 -2.77
N ILE A 33 -29.41 35.64 -2.60
CA ILE A 33 -28.00 35.27 -2.27
C ILE A 33 -27.36 34.74 -3.54
N SER A 34 -26.23 35.35 -3.92
CA SER A 34 -25.46 35.03 -5.13
C SER A 34 -23.96 35.05 -4.85
N GLY A 35 -23.16 34.57 -5.81
CA GLY A 35 -21.70 34.53 -5.72
C GLY A 35 -21.14 33.11 -5.61
N ILE A 36 -19.81 33.03 -5.42
CA ILE A 36 -19.04 31.79 -5.22
C ILE A 36 -18.30 31.95 -3.89
N ALA A 37 -18.55 31.07 -2.93
CA ALA A 37 -17.87 31.11 -1.66
C ALA A 37 -16.37 30.84 -1.88
N THR A 38 -15.50 31.61 -1.24
CA THR A 38 -14.03 31.55 -1.38
C THR A 38 -13.32 31.12 -0.11
N GLU A 39 -14.07 30.82 0.96
CA GLU A 39 -13.57 30.31 2.23
C GLU A 39 -14.44 29.17 2.75
N LEU A 40 -13.85 28.25 3.53
CA LEU A 40 -14.60 27.22 4.23
C LEU A 40 -15.43 27.87 5.32
N TRP A 41 -16.67 27.39 5.53
CA TRP A 41 -17.58 27.98 6.50
C TRP A 41 -18.33 26.89 7.27
N PRO A 42 -18.31 26.94 8.60
CA PRO A 42 -19.05 25.96 9.41
C PRO A 42 -20.56 26.16 9.19
N THR A 43 -21.33 25.11 9.44
CA THR A 43 -22.78 25.17 9.37
C THR A 43 -23.29 26.33 10.23
N THR A 44 -23.82 27.36 9.58
CA THR A 44 -24.31 28.59 10.23
C THR A 44 -25.74 28.79 9.86
N ASN A 45 -26.60 29.06 10.86
CA ASN A 45 -28.00 29.39 10.67
C ASN A 45 -28.16 30.87 10.27
N TYR A 46 -28.92 31.10 9.24
CA TYR A 46 -29.27 32.44 8.73
C TYR A 46 -30.77 32.63 8.78
N THR A 47 -31.19 33.82 9.23
CA THR A 47 -32.57 34.28 9.14
C THR A 47 -32.62 35.40 8.11
N VAL A 48 -33.53 35.29 7.15
CA VAL A 48 -33.81 36.36 6.18
C VAL A 48 -35.23 36.88 6.43
N TRP A 49 -35.35 38.19 6.53
CA TRP A 49 -36.64 38.90 6.71
C TRP A 49 -37.04 39.62 5.44
N ALA A 50 -38.29 39.48 5.07
CA ALA A 50 -38.95 40.27 4.04
C ALA A 50 -39.90 41.24 4.71
N ASN A 51 -39.68 42.55 4.54
CA ASN A 51 -40.34 43.61 5.26
C ASN A 51 -41.25 44.43 4.34
N ASN A 52 -42.41 44.82 4.86
CA ASN A 52 -43.29 45.80 4.26
C ASN A 52 -44.02 46.63 5.35
N SER A 53 -44.93 47.54 4.95
CA SER A 53 -45.70 48.39 5.89
C SER A 53 -46.62 47.56 6.82
N GLY A 54 -46.96 46.37 6.51
CA GLY A 54 -47.78 45.47 7.33
C GLY A 54 -46.99 44.62 8.33
N GLY A 55 -45.66 44.57 8.24
CA GLY A 55 -44.78 43.81 9.11
C GLY A 55 -43.69 43.06 8.38
N ALA A 56 -43.10 42.06 9.04
CA ALA A 56 -42.03 41.22 8.53
C ALA A 56 -42.43 39.74 8.54
N ILE A 57 -41.95 38.99 7.55
CA ILE A 57 -41.95 37.53 7.55
C ILE A 57 -40.51 37.02 7.47
N ALA A 58 -40.20 36.00 8.23
CA ALA A 58 -38.84 35.40 8.31
C ALA A 58 -38.80 33.99 7.79
N ILE A 59 -37.63 33.61 7.23
CA ILE A 59 -37.27 32.26 6.89
C ILE A 59 -35.88 31.97 7.43
N GLU A 60 -35.67 30.73 7.95
CA GLU A 60 -34.39 30.28 8.42
C GLU A 60 -33.83 29.20 7.47
N PHE A 61 -32.51 29.19 7.29
CA PHE A 61 -31.78 28.19 6.54
C PHE A 61 -30.32 28.15 6.99
N ASN A 62 -29.64 27.05 6.66
CA ASN A 62 -28.24 26.87 6.98
C ASN A 62 -27.36 27.03 5.72
N ILE A 63 -26.21 27.65 5.89
CA ILE A 63 -25.11 27.64 4.91
C ILE A 63 -23.93 26.92 5.52
N THR A 64 -23.35 25.99 4.75
CA THR A 64 -22.08 25.33 5.02
C THR A 64 -21.25 25.44 3.74
N VAL A 65 -19.98 25.79 3.87
CA VAL A 65 -19.03 25.72 2.74
C VAL A 65 -17.97 24.70 3.11
N VAL A 66 -17.94 23.64 2.34
CA VAL A 66 -16.99 22.52 2.50
C VAL A 66 -15.91 22.59 1.43
N ASP A 67 -14.79 21.91 1.67
CA ASP A 67 -13.70 21.83 0.69
C ASP A 67 -14.09 20.95 -0.52
N GLN A 68 -13.31 21.06 -1.58
CA GLN A 68 -13.46 20.16 -2.72
C GLN A 68 -12.79 18.82 -2.40
N VAL A 69 -13.44 17.73 -2.79
CA VAL A 69 -12.84 16.40 -2.66
C VAL A 69 -11.73 16.25 -3.70
N PRO A 70 -10.52 15.75 -3.36
CA PRO A 70 -9.52 15.38 -4.35
C PRO A 70 -10.06 14.34 -5.31
N THR A 71 -9.50 14.29 -6.52
CA THR A 71 -10.02 13.43 -7.58
C THR A 71 -9.40 12.05 -7.59
N ASP A 72 -8.17 11.92 -7.09
CA ASP A 72 -7.42 10.66 -7.15
C ASP A 72 -6.28 10.61 -6.13
N ILE A 73 -5.95 9.40 -5.67
CA ILE A 73 -4.76 9.06 -4.88
C ILE A 73 -4.05 7.91 -5.56
N THR A 74 -2.75 8.04 -5.78
CA THR A 74 -1.91 6.97 -6.29
C THR A 74 -0.66 6.79 -5.44
N TYR A 75 -0.15 5.55 -5.39
CA TYR A 75 1.15 5.20 -4.85
C TYR A 75 2.02 4.63 -5.97
N SER A 76 3.28 4.97 -5.99
CA SER A 76 4.22 4.42 -6.99
C SER A 76 5.49 3.93 -6.28
N PRO A 77 5.72 2.60 -6.29
CA PRO A 77 4.93 1.55 -6.95
C PRO A 77 3.57 1.28 -6.29
N SER A 78 2.58 0.79 -7.06
CA SER A 78 1.27 0.32 -6.55
C SER A 78 1.32 -1.12 -6.03
N ASP A 79 2.35 -1.87 -6.41
CA ASP A 79 2.68 -3.22 -5.92
C ASP A 79 4.04 -3.15 -5.25
N LEU A 80 4.04 -3.02 -3.93
CA LEU A 80 5.24 -2.87 -3.11
C LEU A 80 5.69 -4.23 -2.60
N GLN A 81 6.82 -4.71 -3.12
CA GLN A 81 7.47 -5.92 -2.61
C GLN A 81 8.66 -5.54 -1.74
N LEU A 82 8.63 -5.96 -0.49
CA LEU A 82 9.65 -5.71 0.52
C LEU A 82 10.33 -7.01 0.93
N VAL A 83 11.55 -6.90 1.42
CA VAL A 83 12.30 -8.03 1.96
C VAL A 83 12.34 -7.93 3.49
N ASN A 84 12.01 -9.02 4.16
CA ASN A 84 11.98 -9.11 5.62
C ASN A 84 13.31 -8.66 6.25
N ASN A 85 13.25 -7.87 7.31
CA ASN A 85 14.40 -7.30 8.03
C ASN A 85 15.39 -6.51 7.15
N THR A 86 14.92 -5.98 6.02
CA THR A 86 15.76 -5.23 5.07
C THR A 86 15.19 -3.87 4.79
N VAL A 87 16.04 -2.83 4.81
CA VAL A 87 15.64 -1.48 4.42
C VAL A 87 15.42 -1.43 2.92
N SER A 88 14.30 -0.88 2.48
CA SER A 88 13.97 -0.71 1.07
C SER A 88 14.19 0.72 0.61
N SER A 89 14.69 0.89 -0.63
CA SER A 89 14.78 2.19 -1.30
C SER A 89 13.41 2.76 -1.72
N ASP A 90 12.37 1.93 -1.76
CA ASP A 90 11.00 2.34 -2.10
C ASP A 90 10.28 2.99 -0.91
N LEU A 91 10.90 2.98 0.27
CA LEU A 91 10.40 3.62 1.47
C LEU A 91 11.24 4.83 1.89
N PRO A 92 10.65 5.92 2.37
CA PRO A 92 9.20 6.13 2.59
C PRO A 92 8.42 6.26 1.28
N LEU A 93 7.30 5.56 1.19
CA LEU A 93 6.37 5.63 0.07
C LEU A 93 5.34 6.73 0.33
N LEU A 94 5.34 7.75 -0.51
CA LEU A 94 4.45 8.91 -0.38
C LEU A 94 3.27 8.80 -1.34
N PRO A 95 2.06 9.17 -0.90
CA PRO A 95 0.93 9.27 -1.81
C PRO A 95 1.11 10.43 -2.80
N GLN A 96 0.65 10.24 -4.01
CA GLN A 96 0.46 11.29 -4.99
C GLN A 96 -1.03 11.62 -5.05
N LEU A 97 -1.34 12.86 -4.75
CA LEU A 97 -2.71 13.36 -4.68
C LEU A 97 -2.97 14.27 -5.89
N ASN A 98 -4.08 14.05 -6.58
CA ASN A 98 -4.55 14.90 -7.66
C ASN A 98 -5.87 15.60 -7.28
N GLY A 99 -6.03 16.83 -7.79
CA GLY A 99 -7.22 17.65 -7.57
C GLY A 99 -7.06 18.67 -6.46
N PRO A 100 -8.07 19.53 -6.29
CA PRO A 100 -8.09 20.56 -5.27
C PRO A 100 -8.49 20.00 -3.90
N GLY A 101 -8.34 20.84 -2.87
CA GLY A 101 -8.76 20.55 -1.51
C GLY A 101 -7.62 20.06 -0.61
N GLU A 102 -7.62 20.59 0.62
CA GLU A 102 -6.63 20.23 1.63
C GLU A 102 -7.07 18.99 2.40
N ILE A 103 -6.17 18.01 2.51
CA ILE A 103 -6.46 16.79 3.26
C ILE A 103 -6.27 17.05 4.76
N THR A 104 -7.26 16.67 5.54
CA THR A 104 -7.26 16.81 6.99
C THR A 104 -6.88 15.52 7.72
N SER A 105 -7.12 14.35 7.11
CA SER A 105 -6.75 13.05 7.69
C SER A 105 -6.62 11.96 6.64
N TRP A 106 -5.85 10.93 6.99
CA TRP A 106 -5.65 9.73 6.18
C TRP A 106 -6.01 8.50 6.99
N GLU A 107 -6.58 7.53 6.31
CA GLU A 107 -7.02 6.26 6.90
C GLU A 107 -6.57 5.08 6.03
N ILE A 108 -6.38 3.93 6.67
CA ILE A 108 -6.05 2.67 6.01
C ILE A 108 -6.97 1.57 6.54
N ASN A 109 -7.43 0.67 5.68
CA ASN A 109 -8.46 -0.33 6.00
C ASN A 109 -8.02 -1.41 6.98
N VAL A 110 -6.74 -1.80 6.96
CA VAL A 110 -6.16 -2.85 7.83
C VAL A 110 -4.76 -2.48 8.28
N SER A 111 -4.27 -3.11 9.35
CA SER A 111 -2.92 -2.90 9.87
C SER A 111 -1.87 -3.33 8.86
N LEU A 112 -0.79 -2.57 8.79
CA LEU A 112 0.41 -2.92 8.03
C LEU A 112 1.18 -4.06 8.71
N PRO A 113 2.05 -4.78 7.98
CA PRO A 113 3.01 -5.72 8.55
C PRO A 113 3.83 -5.09 9.67
N SER A 114 4.22 -5.89 10.66
CA SER A 114 5.08 -5.44 11.76
C SER A 114 6.35 -4.78 11.21
N GLY A 115 6.72 -3.65 11.81
CA GLY A 115 7.86 -2.82 11.40
C GLY A 115 7.54 -1.75 10.36
N LEU A 116 6.37 -1.80 9.71
CA LEU A 116 5.88 -0.72 8.85
C LEU A 116 4.90 0.18 9.62
N ASN A 117 4.87 1.44 9.25
CA ASN A 117 4.05 2.49 9.84
C ASN A 117 3.27 3.25 8.77
N PHE A 118 2.13 3.79 9.16
CA PHE A 118 1.27 4.63 8.32
C PHE A 118 1.06 6.01 8.95
N GLY A 119 1.23 7.05 8.16
CA GLY A 119 1.03 8.44 8.58
C GLY A 119 -0.41 8.90 8.43
N SER A 120 -1.15 8.96 9.54
CA SER A 120 -2.53 9.47 9.56
C SER A 120 -2.67 10.96 9.17
N ASN A 121 -1.57 11.71 9.13
CA ASN A 121 -1.56 13.12 8.74
C ASN A 121 -1.12 13.34 7.28
N ASN A 122 -0.45 12.38 6.65
CA ASN A 122 0.16 12.59 5.33
C ASN A 122 0.06 11.37 4.39
N GLY A 123 -0.52 10.25 4.82
CA GLY A 123 -0.65 9.04 4.01
C GLY A 123 0.66 8.29 3.72
N THR A 124 1.78 8.72 4.27
CA THR A 124 3.09 8.10 4.02
C THR A 124 3.17 6.74 4.68
N ILE A 125 3.83 5.78 4.00
CA ILE A 125 4.18 4.46 4.54
C ILE A 125 5.70 4.41 4.69
N TRP A 126 6.20 4.01 5.88
CA TRP A 126 7.63 3.93 6.16
C TRP A 126 7.96 2.83 7.16
N GLY A 127 9.25 2.50 7.28
CA GLY A 127 9.78 1.53 8.25
C GLY A 127 10.57 0.41 7.58
N THR A 128 10.83 -0.64 8.33
CA THR A 128 11.47 -1.87 7.86
C THR A 128 10.61 -3.04 8.34
N PRO A 129 10.07 -3.87 7.44
CA PRO A 129 9.21 -4.97 7.84
C PRO A 129 10.01 -6.01 8.62
N THR A 130 9.42 -6.60 9.66
CA THR A 130 10.05 -7.58 10.55
C THR A 130 9.34 -8.92 10.56
N GLU A 131 8.37 -9.13 9.66
CA GLU A 131 7.65 -10.39 9.47
C GLU A 131 7.36 -10.63 7.99
N LEU A 132 7.25 -11.89 7.60
CA LEU A 132 6.78 -12.27 6.27
C LEU A 132 5.30 -11.93 6.14
N TRP A 133 4.90 -11.41 4.96
CA TRP A 133 3.53 -11.02 4.73
C TRP A 133 3.05 -11.39 3.33
N PRO A 134 1.95 -12.12 3.20
CA PRO A 134 1.40 -12.43 1.89
C PRO A 134 0.93 -11.16 1.19
N THR A 135 0.86 -11.18 -0.13
CA THR A 135 0.30 -10.07 -0.91
C THR A 135 -1.07 -9.67 -0.37
N THR A 136 -1.14 -8.47 0.17
CA THR A 136 -2.34 -7.92 0.80
C THR A 136 -2.68 -6.60 0.15
N ALA A 137 -3.95 -6.46 -0.25
CA ALA A 137 -4.48 -5.23 -0.81
C ALA A 137 -4.89 -4.26 0.31
N TYR A 138 -4.37 -3.05 0.24
CA TYR A 138 -4.69 -1.94 1.14
C TYR A 138 -5.52 -0.92 0.40
N GLN A 139 -6.57 -0.46 1.05
CA GLN A 139 -7.34 0.71 0.64
C GLN A 139 -7.01 1.85 1.59
N ILE A 140 -6.65 3.00 1.03
CA ILE A 140 -6.23 4.19 1.76
C ILE A 140 -7.15 5.33 1.37
N TRP A 141 -7.63 6.08 2.35
CA TRP A 141 -8.48 7.23 2.13
C TRP A 141 -7.77 8.52 2.54
N ALA A 142 -7.94 9.55 1.72
CA ALA A 142 -7.65 10.93 2.06
C ALA A 142 -8.97 11.68 2.27
N ASN A 143 -9.14 12.29 3.43
CA ASN A 143 -10.38 12.89 3.88
C ASN A 143 -10.23 14.40 4.04
N ASN A 144 -11.28 15.13 3.69
CA ASN A 144 -11.46 16.53 4.03
C ASN A 144 -12.94 16.85 4.33
N SER A 145 -13.29 18.11 4.57
CA SER A 145 -14.67 18.52 4.88
C SER A 145 -15.66 18.29 3.72
N GLY A 146 -15.15 18.14 2.49
CA GLY A 146 -15.96 17.85 1.30
C GLY A 146 -16.26 16.39 1.11
N GLY A 147 -15.44 15.50 1.68
CA GLY A 147 -15.58 14.05 1.55
C GLY A 147 -14.26 13.30 1.53
N SER A 148 -14.27 12.12 0.93
CA SER A 148 -13.14 11.19 0.88
C SER A 148 -12.84 10.73 -0.53
N VAL A 149 -11.56 10.51 -0.85
CA VAL A 149 -11.10 9.80 -2.03
C VAL A 149 -10.28 8.60 -1.61
N ALA A 150 -10.37 7.49 -2.36
CA ALA A 150 -9.67 6.24 -2.04
C ALA A 150 -8.61 5.91 -3.08
N GLY A 151 -7.43 5.46 -2.60
CA GLY A 151 -6.37 4.84 -3.39
C GLY A 151 -6.12 3.40 -2.96
N TYR A 152 -5.38 2.66 -3.78
CA TYR A 152 -5.09 1.24 -3.56
C TYR A 152 -3.60 0.96 -3.68
N LEU A 153 -3.12 0.05 -2.84
CA LEU A 153 -1.73 -0.41 -2.78
C LEU A 153 -1.69 -1.87 -2.37
N ASN A 154 -0.88 -2.68 -3.05
CA ASN A 154 -0.57 -4.04 -2.61
C ASN A 154 0.78 -4.04 -1.90
N ILE A 155 0.87 -4.73 -0.76
CA ILE A 155 2.14 -4.94 -0.05
C ILE A 155 2.37 -6.44 0.13
N THR A 156 3.60 -6.86 -0.19
CA THR A 156 4.11 -8.22 0.04
C THR A 156 5.43 -8.11 0.78
N VAL A 157 5.67 -8.94 1.79
CA VAL A 157 6.99 -9.07 2.42
C VAL A 157 7.49 -10.49 2.24
N VAL A 158 8.56 -10.62 1.46
CA VAL A 158 9.21 -11.90 1.16
C VAL A 158 10.44 -12.14 2.04
N ASP A 159 10.91 -13.37 2.11
CA ASP A 159 12.10 -13.70 2.89
C ASP A 159 13.39 -13.24 2.20
N GLN A 160 14.48 -13.20 2.95
CA GLN A 160 15.81 -13.00 2.39
C GLN A 160 16.28 -14.27 1.69
N ILE A 161 17.03 -14.14 0.60
CA ILE A 161 17.63 -15.29 -0.09
C ILE A 161 18.98 -15.61 0.56
N PRO A 162 19.17 -16.78 1.20
CA PRO A 162 20.48 -17.18 1.72
C PRO A 162 21.44 -17.52 0.57
N VAL A 163 22.72 -17.54 0.85
CA VAL A 163 23.73 -17.98 -0.10
C VAL A 163 23.98 -19.47 0.07
N LEU A 164 23.82 -20.24 -1.03
CA LEU A 164 24.05 -21.67 -1.07
C LEU A 164 25.43 -22.00 -1.60
N SER A 165 26.14 -22.93 -0.96
CA SER A 165 27.36 -23.54 -1.46
C SER A 165 27.49 -25.00 -1.04
N TYR A 166 28.27 -25.76 -1.79
CA TYR A 166 28.73 -27.10 -1.43
C TYR A 166 30.26 -27.11 -1.41
N SER A 167 30.80 -27.91 -0.49
CA SER A 167 32.26 -28.14 -0.41
C SER A 167 32.53 -29.57 -0.03
N PRO A 168 33.26 -30.34 -0.90
CA PRO A 168 33.79 -29.93 -2.20
C PRO A 168 32.68 -29.68 -3.25
N ASP A 169 32.95 -28.86 -4.28
CA ASP A 169 32.09 -28.63 -5.44
C ASP A 169 32.39 -29.59 -6.61
N VAL A 170 33.45 -30.36 -6.50
CA VAL A 170 33.83 -31.47 -7.41
C VAL A 170 33.93 -32.74 -6.62
N LEU A 171 33.18 -33.75 -7.02
CA LEU A 171 33.17 -35.09 -6.42
C LEU A 171 33.80 -36.11 -7.43
N GLU A 172 34.93 -36.69 -7.07
CA GLU A 172 35.48 -37.83 -7.78
C GLU A 172 35.09 -39.12 -7.04
N LEU A 173 34.10 -39.83 -7.58
CA LEU A 173 33.53 -41.01 -6.96
C LEU A 173 34.02 -42.28 -7.66
N THR A 174 34.30 -43.34 -6.87
CA THR A 174 34.70 -44.64 -7.39
C THR A 174 33.51 -45.61 -7.41
N ASN A 175 33.27 -46.23 -8.56
CA ASN A 175 32.15 -47.17 -8.71
C ASN A 175 32.16 -48.27 -7.65
N ASN A 176 31.02 -48.58 -7.06
CA ASN A 176 30.77 -49.54 -5.98
C ASN A 176 31.62 -49.30 -4.72
N THR A 177 32.11 -48.08 -4.50
CA THR A 177 32.94 -47.74 -3.34
C THR A 177 32.33 -46.51 -2.62
N ALA A 178 32.21 -46.61 -1.28
CA ALA A 178 31.77 -45.47 -0.48
C ALA A 178 32.83 -44.36 -0.48
N SER A 179 32.42 -43.13 -0.65
CA SER A 179 33.30 -41.97 -0.60
C SER A 179 33.26 -41.30 0.78
N LEU A 180 34.39 -40.71 1.17
CA LEU A 180 34.49 -39.90 2.40
C LEU A 180 33.89 -38.50 2.20
N ASP A 181 33.69 -38.05 0.94
CA ASP A 181 33.07 -36.77 0.61
C ASP A 181 31.54 -36.83 0.65
N LEU A 182 30.98 -38.01 0.89
CA LEU A 182 29.53 -38.21 1.06
C LEU A 182 29.22 -38.67 2.49
N PRO A 183 28.12 -38.16 3.12
CA PRO A 183 27.11 -37.23 2.51
C PRO A 183 27.66 -35.83 2.32
N LEU A 184 27.39 -35.25 1.14
CA LEU A 184 27.67 -33.84 0.84
C LEU A 184 26.50 -32.99 1.33
N ILE A 185 26.77 -32.19 2.34
CA ILE A 185 25.75 -31.36 3.02
C ILE A 185 25.84 -29.93 2.50
N PRO A 186 24.69 -29.28 2.13
CA PRO A 186 24.70 -27.92 1.70
C PRO A 186 25.12 -26.97 2.82
N GLN A 187 25.88 -25.94 2.48
CA GLN A 187 26.24 -24.86 3.37
C GLN A 187 25.40 -23.64 2.99
N LEU A 188 24.62 -23.15 3.96
CA LEU A 188 23.79 -21.96 3.82
C LEU A 188 24.37 -20.84 4.70
N THR A 189 24.49 -19.64 4.13
CA THR A 189 24.86 -18.44 4.88
C THR A 189 23.86 -17.32 4.62
N GLY A 190 23.61 -16.50 5.63
CA GLY A 190 22.58 -15.47 5.61
C GLY A 190 21.27 -15.93 6.23
N PRO A 191 20.37 -15.00 6.51
CA PRO A 191 19.03 -15.30 7.01
C PRO A 191 18.13 -15.78 5.88
N GLY A 192 17.02 -16.35 6.19
CA GLY A 192 16.03 -16.85 5.24
C GLY A 192 15.93 -18.36 5.29
N GLU A 193 14.71 -18.84 5.45
CA GLU A 193 14.42 -20.26 5.55
C GLU A 193 14.16 -20.87 4.18
N ILE A 194 14.80 -22.02 3.89
CA ILE A 194 14.57 -22.73 2.64
C ILE A 194 13.28 -23.53 2.73
N THR A 195 12.41 -23.34 1.74
CA THR A 195 11.12 -24.03 1.64
C THR A 195 11.15 -25.22 0.68
N SER A 196 12.04 -25.23 -0.30
CA SER A 196 12.21 -26.34 -1.23
C SER A 196 13.61 -26.41 -1.84
N TRP A 197 13.97 -27.62 -2.28
CA TRP A 197 15.23 -27.91 -2.94
C TRP A 197 15.01 -28.58 -4.29
N GLU A 198 15.80 -28.23 -5.27
CA GLU A 198 15.71 -28.76 -6.63
C GLU A 198 17.10 -29.08 -7.19
N ILE A 199 17.14 -30.00 -8.10
CA ILE A 199 18.35 -30.38 -8.89
C ILE A 199 17.95 -30.49 -10.36
N ASN A 200 18.81 -30.02 -11.28
CA ASN A 200 18.49 -29.93 -12.70
C ASN A 200 18.45 -31.25 -13.46
N ALA A 201 19.05 -32.32 -12.92
CA ALA A 201 19.17 -33.59 -13.62
C ALA A 201 19.21 -34.80 -12.66
N ILE A 202 19.00 -35.98 -13.20
CA ILE A 202 19.09 -37.25 -12.46
C ILE A 202 20.55 -37.51 -12.13
N LEU A 203 20.82 -37.90 -10.89
CA LEU A 203 22.12 -38.32 -10.43
C LEU A 203 22.45 -39.77 -10.89
N PRO A 204 23.74 -40.16 -10.91
CA PRO A 204 24.17 -41.55 -11.19
C PRO A 204 23.45 -42.55 -10.28
N ASN A 205 23.19 -43.76 -10.78
CA ASN A 205 22.59 -44.82 -9.97
C ASN A 205 23.38 -45.06 -8.68
N GLY A 206 22.65 -45.13 -7.56
CA GLY A 206 23.22 -45.29 -6.22
C GLY A 206 23.53 -43.99 -5.50
N ILE A 207 23.48 -42.83 -6.19
CA ILE A 207 23.56 -41.48 -5.59
C ILE A 207 22.17 -40.90 -5.49
N LEU A 208 21.85 -40.31 -4.36
CA LEU A 208 20.53 -39.76 -4.00
C LEU A 208 20.63 -38.30 -3.64
N PHE A 209 19.54 -37.57 -3.92
CA PHE A 209 19.37 -36.15 -3.55
C PHE A 209 18.20 -35.97 -2.60
N GLY A 210 18.42 -35.25 -1.51
CA GLY A 210 17.42 -34.93 -0.50
C GLY A 210 16.57 -33.70 -0.87
N GLY A 211 15.38 -33.90 -1.42
CA GLY A 211 14.47 -32.84 -1.78
C GLY A 211 14.00 -31.98 -0.59
N ASN A 212 14.24 -32.39 0.65
CA ASN A 212 13.88 -31.65 1.86
C ASN A 212 15.05 -30.89 2.49
N ASN A 213 16.30 -31.25 2.16
CA ASN A 213 17.48 -30.72 2.85
C ASN A 213 18.68 -30.46 1.94
N GLY A 214 18.57 -30.73 0.64
CA GLY A 214 19.65 -30.52 -0.33
C GLY A 214 20.86 -31.50 -0.20
N THR A 215 20.84 -32.44 0.71
CA THR A 215 21.97 -33.37 0.93
C THR A 215 22.10 -34.32 -0.25
N ILE A 216 23.32 -34.63 -0.63
CA ILE A 216 23.65 -35.69 -1.62
C ILE A 216 24.37 -36.84 -0.88
N TRP A 217 23.92 -38.07 -1.09
CA TRP A 217 24.48 -39.22 -0.41
C TRP A 217 24.37 -40.50 -1.25
N GLY A 218 25.04 -41.56 -0.83
CA GLY A 218 24.95 -42.88 -1.43
C GLY A 218 26.29 -43.44 -1.90
N THR A 219 26.26 -44.50 -2.69
CA THR A 219 27.41 -45.12 -3.31
C THR A 219 27.09 -45.38 -4.78
N PRO A 220 27.86 -44.82 -5.74
CA PRO A 220 27.56 -44.99 -7.16
C PRO A 220 27.69 -46.46 -7.56
N THR A 221 26.76 -46.96 -8.36
CA THR A 221 26.73 -48.36 -8.82
C THR A 221 26.94 -48.49 -10.32
N GLU A 222 27.29 -47.40 -10.99
CA GLU A 222 27.59 -47.35 -12.42
C GLU A 222 28.72 -46.36 -12.70
N LEU A 223 29.37 -46.50 -13.87
CA LEU A 223 30.30 -45.50 -14.37
C LEU A 223 29.51 -44.35 -14.98
N TRP A 224 29.91 -43.14 -14.64
CA TRP A 224 29.23 -41.94 -15.09
C TRP A 224 30.20 -40.89 -15.64
N PRO A 225 29.93 -40.24 -16.75
CA PRO A 225 30.79 -39.16 -17.26
C PRO A 225 30.71 -37.95 -16.34
N ALA A 226 31.81 -37.21 -16.22
CA ALA A 226 31.83 -35.96 -15.46
C ALA A 226 30.70 -35.06 -15.90
N THR A 227 29.78 -34.80 -15.00
CA THR A 227 28.53 -34.07 -15.27
C THR A 227 28.35 -32.94 -14.26
N SER A 228 27.92 -31.77 -14.77
CA SER A 228 27.59 -30.60 -13.94
C SER A 228 26.15 -30.65 -13.49
N TYR A 229 25.94 -30.43 -12.20
CA TYR A 229 24.62 -30.33 -11.59
C TYR A 229 24.42 -28.95 -10.97
N THR A 230 23.26 -28.35 -11.24
CA THR A 230 22.82 -27.13 -10.57
C THR A 230 21.79 -27.50 -9.53
N ILE A 231 22.01 -27.03 -8.31
CA ILE A 231 21.10 -27.24 -7.19
C ILE A 231 20.55 -25.88 -6.78
N TRP A 232 19.25 -25.82 -6.54
CA TRP A 232 18.55 -24.61 -6.05
C TRP A 232 18.01 -24.84 -4.66
N ALA A 233 18.20 -23.85 -3.82
CA ALA A 233 17.53 -23.68 -2.54
C ALA A 233 16.57 -22.50 -2.67
N ASN A 234 15.26 -22.76 -2.51
CA ASN A 234 14.20 -21.80 -2.78
C ASN A 234 13.50 -21.34 -1.50
N ASN A 235 13.10 -20.08 -1.48
CA ASN A 235 12.17 -19.53 -0.50
C ASN A 235 11.26 -18.46 -1.14
N THR A 236 10.45 -17.74 -0.35
CA THR A 236 9.54 -16.71 -0.87
C THR A 236 10.26 -15.52 -1.48
N GLY A 237 11.53 -15.29 -1.13
CA GLY A 237 12.37 -14.23 -1.69
C GLY A 237 12.96 -14.60 -3.05
N GLY A 238 13.05 -15.87 -3.35
CA GLY A 238 13.62 -16.37 -4.60
C GLY A 238 14.48 -17.62 -4.42
N SER A 239 15.43 -17.82 -5.33
CA SER A 239 16.29 -19.02 -5.40
C SER A 239 17.76 -18.66 -5.26
N SER A 240 18.47 -19.39 -4.42
CA SER A 240 19.93 -19.46 -4.42
C SER A 240 20.38 -20.72 -5.13
N LEU A 241 21.48 -20.65 -5.85
CA LEU A 241 21.99 -21.80 -6.61
C LEU A 241 23.46 -22.12 -6.29
N SER A 242 23.80 -23.38 -6.41
CA SER A 242 25.18 -23.87 -6.39
C SER A 242 25.40 -24.84 -7.54
N LEU A 243 26.59 -24.80 -8.15
CA LEU A 243 27.03 -25.71 -9.17
C LEU A 243 27.98 -26.75 -8.52
N ILE A 244 27.74 -28.01 -8.79
CA ILE A 244 28.62 -29.09 -8.42
C ILE A 244 28.94 -29.99 -9.64
N HIS A 245 30.02 -30.75 -9.56
CA HIS A 245 30.46 -31.71 -10.58
C HIS A 245 30.57 -33.09 -9.98
N ILE A 246 30.01 -34.09 -10.63
CA ILE A 246 30.10 -35.50 -10.25
C ILE A 246 30.58 -36.32 -11.43
#